data_753ceeb271645a963f3d96e18560ba7c
#
_entry.id   753ceeb271645a963f3d96e18560ba7c
#
_cell.length_a   1.000
_cell.length_b   1.000
_cell.length_c   1.000
_cell.angle_alpha   90.00
_cell.angle_beta   90.00
_cell.angle_gamma   90.00
#
_symmetry.space_group_name_H-M   'P 1'
#
loop_
_entity.id
_entity.type
_entity.pdbx_description
1 polymer ?
#
loop_
_entity_poly.entity_id
_entity_poly.type
_entity_poly.pdbx_seq_one_letter_code
_entity_poly.pdbx_strand_id
1 'polypeptide(L)'
;MHPARLPPDDLLRDCDETRTKRSGPGGQHRNKVETAVILRHRVSGVSAEASERRSQADNRRVALFRLRLKLALLHREPPEPHPSPLWQSRIRDGRILVSVDHDDYPAVVAEALDRIVAAELDMPAAAAALAVSPSQLVRLLEKEPAALGTLNRLRGAAGLKPLR
;
A
#
# COMPACT_ATOMS: atom_id res chain seq x y z
N MET A 1 -13.22 -6.19 4.02
CA MET A 1 -12.58 -5.11 3.16
C MET A 1 -11.13 -4.98 3.56
N HIS A 2 -10.22 -4.95 2.59
CA HIS A 2 -8.78 -4.87 2.84
C HIS A 2 -8.40 -3.59 3.64
N PRO A 3 -7.58 -3.68 4.72
CA PRO A 3 -7.25 -2.53 5.58
C PRO A 3 -6.64 -1.34 4.83
N ALA A 4 -5.80 -1.58 3.81
CA ALA A 4 -5.23 -0.51 2.98
C ALA A 4 -6.28 0.28 2.17
N ARG A 5 -7.50 -0.22 2.03
CA ARG A 5 -8.61 0.39 1.30
C ARG A 5 -9.58 1.15 2.20
N LEU A 6 -9.43 1.03 3.51
CA LEU A 6 -10.25 1.80 4.45
C LEU A 6 -9.98 3.31 4.32
N PRO A 7 -10.99 4.14 4.58
CA PRO A 7 -10.78 5.56 4.80
C PRO A 7 -9.71 5.79 5.88
N PRO A 8 -8.89 6.85 5.77
CA PRO A 8 -7.82 7.16 6.73
C PRO A 8 -8.25 7.09 8.18
N ASP A 9 -9.39 7.72 8.52
CA ASP A 9 -9.87 7.79 9.90
C ASP A 9 -10.35 6.44 10.43
N ASP A 10 -10.92 5.60 9.57
CA ASP A 10 -11.36 4.25 9.95
C ASP A 10 -10.15 3.34 10.21
N LEU A 11 -9.15 3.38 9.33
CA LEU A 11 -7.91 2.61 9.57
C LEU A 11 -7.21 3.08 10.85
N LEU A 12 -7.17 4.38 11.12
CA LEU A 12 -6.54 4.92 12.32
C LEU A 12 -7.23 4.48 13.62
N ARG A 13 -8.55 4.22 13.61
CA ARG A 13 -9.26 3.64 14.76
C ARG A 13 -8.76 2.23 15.09
N ASP A 14 -8.21 1.51 14.11
CA ASP A 14 -7.65 0.17 14.28
C ASP A 14 -6.15 0.18 14.55
N CYS A 15 -5.55 1.37 14.75
CA CYS A 15 -4.13 1.55 15.00
C CYS A 15 -3.85 2.05 16.41
N ASP A 16 -2.68 1.64 16.92
CA ASP A 16 -2.02 2.30 18.03
C ASP A 16 -1.07 3.37 17.47
N GLU A 17 -1.16 4.58 17.99
CA GLU A 17 -0.28 5.70 17.64
C GLU A 17 0.70 5.98 18.77
N THR A 18 1.99 5.92 18.49
CA THR A 18 3.06 6.28 19.43
C THR A 18 3.84 7.47 18.87
N ARG A 19 4.12 8.44 19.73
CA ARG A 19 4.93 9.62 19.42
C ARG A 19 6.25 9.52 20.15
N THR A 20 7.33 9.84 19.45
CA THR A 20 8.67 9.73 20.03
C THR A 20 9.53 10.93 19.65
N LYS A 21 10.52 11.20 20.48
CA LYS A 21 11.62 12.10 20.15
C LYS A 21 12.65 11.28 19.36
N ARG A 22 13.08 11.77 18.21
CA ARG A 22 14.25 11.19 17.54
C ARG A 22 15.46 12.06 17.76
N SER A 23 16.53 11.49 18.31
CA SER A 23 17.87 12.04 18.29
C SER A 23 18.44 11.90 16.88
N GLY A 24 19.07 12.95 16.36
CA GLY A 24 19.76 12.94 15.07
C GLY A 24 20.47 14.26 14.84
N PRO A 25 21.42 14.36 13.88
CA PRO A 25 22.09 15.61 13.57
C PRO A 25 21.08 16.66 13.10
N GLY A 26 20.94 17.75 13.88
CA GLY A 26 20.03 18.87 13.59
C GLY A 26 19.53 19.52 14.87
N GLY A 27 19.85 20.77 15.08
CA GLY A 27 19.62 21.73 16.14
C GLY A 27 18.72 21.37 17.35
N GLN A 28 18.84 22.16 18.44
CA GLN A 28 18.16 21.96 19.74
C GLN A 28 16.64 21.76 19.64
N HIS A 29 15.97 22.27 18.60
CA HIS A 29 14.53 22.13 18.41
C HIS A 29 14.10 20.68 18.11
N ARG A 30 14.94 19.91 17.40
CA ARG A 30 14.67 18.52 17.03
C ARG A 30 14.69 17.59 18.23
N ASN A 31 15.48 17.93 19.26
CA ASN A 31 15.64 17.12 20.49
C ASN A 31 14.59 17.41 21.55
N LYS A 32 13.77 18.47 21.38
CA LYS A 32 12.77 18.89 22.38
C LYS A 32 11.34 18.55 22.00
N VAL A 33 11.03 18.29 20.71
CA VAL A 33 9.65 18.08 20.24
C VAL A 33 9.50 16.66 19.70
N GLU A 34 8.44 15.97 20.18
CA GLU A 34 8.06 14.63 19.71
C GLU A 34 7.38 14.72 18.36
N THR A 35 8.14 14.79 17.27
CA THR A 35 7.60 14.89 15.91
C THR A 35 7.52 13.55 15.19
N ALA A 36 8.24 12.52 15.67
CA ALA A 36 8.19 11.19 15.08
C ALA A 36 6.86 10.50 15.44
N VAL A 37 6.21 9.90 14.46
CA VAL A 37 4.96 9.17 14.60
C VAL A 37 5.17 7.73 14.15
N ILE A 38 4.75 6.79 14.99
CA ILE A 38 4.71 5.36 14.70
C ILE A 38 3.24 4.96 14.75
N LEU A 39 2.75 4.33 13.68
CA LEU A 39 1.43 3.73 13.61
C LEU A 39 1.58 2.21 13.55
N ARG A 40 0.84 1.49 14.39
CA ARG A 40 0.79 0.02 14.39
C ARG A 40 -0.65 -0.44 14.24
N HIS A 41 -0.96 -1.16 13.19
CA HIS A 41 -2.27 -1.78 12.99
C HIS A 41 -2.42 -2.96 13.94
N ARG A 42 -3.38 -2.89 14.88
CA ARG A 42 -3.53 -3.86 15.98
C ARG A 42 -3.76 -5.29 15.50
N VAL A 43 -4.61 -5.47 14.48
CA VAL A 43 -4.99 -6.80 14.00
C VAL A 43 -3.83 -7.52 13.33
N SER A 44 -3.10 -6.85 12.43
CA SER A 44 -2.01 -7.47 11.67
C SER A 44 -0.63 -7.34 12.32
N GLY A 45 -0.48 -6.44 13.30
CA GLY A 45 0.81 -6.10 13.90
C GLY A 45 1.75 -5.30 13.00
N VAL A 46 1.34 -5.02 11.75
CA VAL A 46 2.13 -4.21 10.79
C VAL A 46 2.28 -2.79 11.32
N SER A 47 3.49 -2.26 11.23
CA SER A 47 3.79 -0.90 11.68
C SER A 47 4.55 -0.10 10.64
N ALA A 48 4.37 1.22 10.70
CA ALA A 48 5.12 2.18 9.91
C ALA A 48 5.41 3.44 10.73
N GLU A 49 6.50 4.12 10.38
CA GLU A 49 6.95 5.32 11.06
C GLU A 49 7.31 6.43 10.08
N ALA A 50 7.24 7.67 10.55
CA ALA A 50 7.76 8.85 9.86
C ALA A 50 8.29 9.87 10.88
N SER A 51 9.42 10.49 10.55
CA SER A 51 10.06 11.50 11.41
C SER A 51 10.81 12.58 10.61
N GLU A 52 10.67 12.55 9.30
CA GLU A 52 11.43 13.43 8.39
C GLU A 52 10.86 14.84 8.28
N ARG A 53 9.59 15.04 8.64
CA ARG A 53 8.92 16.35 8.59
C ARG A 53 9.05 17.08 9.93
N ARG A 54 8.98 18.41 9.89
CA ARG A 54 8.96 19.24 11.10
C ARG A 54 7.62 19.19 11.82
N SER A 55 6.54 18.97 11.08
CA SER A 55 5.18 18.87 11.59
C SER A 55 4.86 17.43 11.98
N GLN A 56 4.31 17.22 13.18
CA GLN A 56 3.78 15.95 13.64
C GLN A 56 2.61 15.46 12.74
N ALA A 57 1.74 16.40 12.32
CA ALA A 57 0.62 16.08 11.43
C ALA A 57 1.11 15.56 10.06
N ASP A 58 2.17 16.16 9.51
CA ASP A 58 2.77 15.68 8.26
C ASP A 58 3.42 14.31 8.43
N ASN A 59 4.14 14.07 9.54
CA ASN A 59 4.70 12.76 9.83
C ASN A 59 3.61 11.71 10.03
N ARG A 60 2.49 12.06 10.68
CA ARG A 60 1.34 11.17 10.81
C ARG A 60 0.78 10.76 9.46
N ARG A 61 0.62 11.72 8.52
CA ARG A 61 0.16 11.43 7.16
C ARG A 61 1.12 10.52 6.40
N VAL A 62 2.43 10.77 6.49
CA VAL A 62 3.45 9.94 5.86
C VAL A 62 3.48 8.54 6.48
N ALA A 63 3.40 8.42 7.82
CA ALA A 63 3.35 7.13 8.50
C ALA A 63 2.10 6.33 8.10
N LEU A 64 0.93 6.99 7.96
CA LEU A 64 -0.29 6.35 7.51
C LEU A 64 -0.18 5.84 6.07
N PHE A 65 0.36 6.64 5.16
CA PHE A 65 0.60 6.21 3.78
C PHE A 65 1.50 4.97 3.74
N ARG A 66 2.62 4.99 4.47
CA ARG A 66 3.55 3.86 4.58
C ARG A 66 2.90 2.62 5.20
N LEU A 67 2.06 2.81 6.21
CA LEU A 67 1.31 1.72 6.82
C LEU A 67 0.36 1.08 5.82
N ARG A 68 -0.43 1.88 5.10
CA ARG A 68 -1.34 1.40 4.06
C ARG A 68 -0.60 0.63 2.98
N LEU A 69 0.56 1.13 2.54
CA LEU A 69 1.38 0.43 1.55
C LEU A 69 1.91 -0.90 2.09
N LYS A 70 2.44 -0.94 3.31
CA LYS A 70 2.86 -2.20 3.94
C LYS A 70 1.71 -3.19 4.09
N LEU A 71 0.53 -2.74 4.51
CA LEU A 71 -0.67 -3.58 4.56
C LEU A 71 -1.03 -4.12 3.18
N ALA A 72 -0.98 -3.28 2.14
CA ALA A 72 -1.20 -3.69 0.75
C ALA A 72 -0.23 -4.78 0.28
N LEU A 73 1.00 -4.81 0.80
CA LEU A 73 2.01 -5.82 0.43
C LEU A 73 1.93 -7.11 1.24
N LEU A 74 1.53 -7.02 2.52
CA LEU A 74 1.66 -8.11 3.48
C LEU A 74 0.34 -8.81 3.80
N HIS A 75 -0.79 -8.14 3.61
CA HIS A 75 -2.13 -8.66 3.89
C HIS A 75 -2.84 -9.02 2.60
N ARG A 76 -3.65 -10.10 2.61
CA ARG A 76 -4.49 -10.50 1.48
C ARG A 76 -5.94 -10.64 1.95
N GLU A 77 -6.86 -10.13 1.13
CA GLU A 77 -8.30 -10.29 1.32
C GLU A 77 -8.94 -10.90 0.08
N PRO A 78 -9.95 -11.75 0.23
CA PRO A 78 -10.75 -12.18 -0.91
C PRO A 78 -11.33 -10.95 -1.63
N PRO A 79 -11.11 -10.83 -2.96
CA PRO A 79 -11.62 -9.68 -3.70
C PRO A 79 -13.15 -9.74 -3.84
N GLU A 80 -13.77 -8.57 -3.88
CA GLU A 80 -15.19 -8.42 -4.22
C GLU A 80 -15.45 -8.94 -5.65
N PRO A 81 -16.71 -9.36 -5.99
CA PRO A 81 -17.02 -9.84 -7.35
C PRO A 81 -16.62 -8.85 -8.45
N HIS A 82 -16.79 -7.56 -8.21
CA HIS A 82 -16.48 -6.48 -9.14
C HIS A 82 -15.35 -5.59 -8.65
N PRO A 83 -14.63 -4.91 -9.57
CA PRO A 83 -13.66 -3.88 -9.19
C PRO A 83 -14.32 -2.77 -8.36
N SER A 84 -13.60 -2.28 -7.35
CA SER A 84 -14.13 -1.24 -6.46
C SER A 84 -14.41 0.07 -7.21
N PRO A 85 -15.30 0.94 -6.68
CA PRO A 85 -15.48 2.28 -7.23
C PRO A 85 -14.18 3.08 -7.28
N LEU A 86 -13.30 2.89 -6.28
CA LEU A 86 -11.97 3.49 -6.27
C LEU A 86 -11.13 3.02 -7.46
N TRP A 87 -11.05 1.71 -7.69
CA TRP A 87 -10.34 1.15 -8.84
C TRP A 87 -10.88 1.73 -10.14
N GLN A 88 -12.20 1.69 -10.33
CA GLN A 88 -12.86 2.20 -11.53
C GLN A 88 -12.55 3.69 -11.77
N SER A 89 -12.50 4.50 -10.71
CA SER A 89 -12.15 5.93 -10.82
C SER A 89 -10.71 6.18 -11.28
N ARG A 90 -9.83 5.19 -11.13
CA ARG A 90 -8.42 5.24 -11.53
C ARG A 90 -8.15 4.61 -12.89
N ILE A 91 -9.17 4.09 -13.57
CA ILE A 91 -9.05 3.51 -14.89
C ILE A 91 -9.62 4.49 -15.94
N ARG A 92 -8.86 4.73 -16.99
CA ARG A 92 -9.32 5.43 -18.20
C ARG A 92 -8.74 4.74 -19.42
N ASP A 93 -9.61 4.36 -20.35
CA ASP A 93 -9.22 3.69 -21.61
C ASP A 93 -8.30 2.46 -21.36
N GLY A 94 -8.63 1.64 -20.35
CA GLY A 94 -7.86 0.46 -19.97
C GLY A 94 -6.50 0.74 -19.33
N ARG A 95 -6.20 2.01 -19.01
CA ARG A 95 -4.95 2.43 -18.36
C ARG A 95 -5.17 2.76 -16.88
N ILE A 96 -4.23 2.36 -16.05
CA ILE A 96 -4.23 2.69 -14.61
C ILE A 96 -3.56 4.05 -14.40
N LEU A 97 -4.34 5.04 -13.98
CA LEU A 97 -3.90 6.41 -13.76
C LEU A 97 -3.81 6.73 -12.27
N VAL A 98 -2.71 6.34 -11.65
CA VAL A 98 -2.38 6.67 -10.26
C VAL A 98 -0.88 6.90 -10.13
N SER A 99 -0.49 8.00 -9.47
CA SER A 99 0.91 8.23 -9.09
C SER A 99 1.28 7.40 -7.86
N VAL A 100 2.56 7.04 -7.71
CA VAL A 100 3.07 6.35 -6.53
C VAL A 100 2.89 7.15 -5.24
N ASP A 101 2.90 8.48 -5.34
CA ASP A 101 2.71 9.39 -4.19
C ASP A 101 1.25 9.74 -3.91
N HIS A 102 0.31 9.22 -4.73
CA HIS A 102 -1.11 9.50 -4.54
C HIS A 102 -1.67 8.68 -3.37
N ASP A 103 -2.51 9.30 -2.53
CA ASP A 103 -3.09 8.67 -1.33
C ASP A 103 -3.88 7.37 -1.64
N ASP A 104 -4.39 7.20 -2.85
CA ASP A 104 -5.08 5.98 -3.28
C ASP A 104 -4.13 4.87 -3.75
N TYR A 105 -2.85 5.16 -3.98
CA TYR A 105 -1.92 4.18 -4.54
C TYR A 105 -1.85 2.88 -3.71
N PRO A 106 -1.74 2.92 -2.36
CA PRO A 106 -1.74 1.70 -1.56
C PRO A 106 -3.03 0.88 -1.71
N ALA A 107 -4.18 1.53 -1.83
CA ALA A 107 -5.47 0.85 -2.00
C ALA A 107 -5.58 0.16 -3.38
N VAL A 108 -5.10 0.84 -4.44
CA VAL A 108 -5.06 0.29 -5.80
C VAL A 108 -4.09 -0.90 -5.88
N VAL A 109 -2.92 -0.82 -5.23
CA VAL A 109 -1.96 -1.93 -5.14
C VAL A 109 -2.56 -3.12 -4.38
N ALA A 110 -3.25 -2.88 -3.26
CA ALA A 110 -3.91 -3.93 -2.49
C ALA A 110 -4.93 -4.69 -3.34
N GLU A 111 -5.83 -3.97 -4.02
CA GLU A 111 -6.85 -4.57 -4.88
C GLU A 111 -6.25 -5.36 -6.04
N ALA A 112 -5.19 -4.83 -6.67
CA ALA A 112 -4.47 -5.54 -7.72
C ALA A 112 -3.88 -6.86 -7.22
N LEU A 113 -3.15 -6.84 -6.09
CA LEU A 113 -2.53 -8.03 -5.52
C LEU A 113 -3.55 -9.04 -5.03
N ASP A 114 -4.64 -8.62 -4.40
CA ASP A 114 -5.72 -9.50 -3.96
C ASP A 114 -6.36 -10.21 -5.17
N ARG A 115 -6.59 -9.48 -6.26
CA ARG A 115 -7.16 -10.05 -7.49
C ARG A 115 -6.18 -11.02 -8.17
N ILE A 116 -4.89 -10.69 -8.23
CA ILE A 116 -3.87 -11.55 -8.81
C ILE A 116 -3.76 -12.87 -8.02
N VAL A 117 -3.78 -12.79 -6.68
CA VAL A 117 -3.72 -13.99 -5.84
C VAL A 117 -4.98 -14.83 -5.97
N ALA A 118 -6.17 -14.22 -5.99
CA ALA A 118 -7.43 -14.92 -6.20
C ALA A 118 -7.55 -15.59 -7.58
N ALA A 119 -6.85 -15.07 -8.58
CA ALA A 119 -6.71 -15.68 -9.90
C ALA A 119 -5.53 -16.69 -9.99
N GLU A 120 -5.04 -17.20 -8.84
CA GLU A 120 -3.93 -18.17 -8.79
C GLU A 120 -2.67 -17.70 -9.55
N LEU A 121 -2.39 -16.40 -9.50
CA LEU A 121 -1.28 -15.72 -10.17
C LEU A 121 -1.38 -15.72 -11.72
N ASP A 122 -2.54 -16.05 -12.27
CA ASP A 122 -2.86 -15.88 -13.69
C ASP A 122 -3.06 -14.38 -13.99
N MET A 123 -2.03 -13.76 -14.56
CA MET A 123 -2.02 -12.34 -14.87
C MET A 123 -3.09 -11.94 -15.92
N PRO A 124 -3.31 -12.70 -17.01
CA PRO A 124 -4.43 -12.48 -17.92
C PRO A 124 -5.80 -12.51 -17.25
N ALA A 125 -6.08 -13.52 -16.43
CA ALA A 125 -7.35 -13.64 -15.73
C ALA A 125 -7.58 -12.50 -14.74
N ALA A 126 -6.56 -12.15 -13.93
CA ALA A 126 -6.62 -11.02 -12.99
C ALA A 126 -6.85 -9.68 -13.72
N ALA A 127 -6.15 -9.46 -14.83
CA ALA A 127 -6.28 -8.24 -15.62
C ALA A 127 -7.66 -8.10 -16.26
N ALA A 128 -8.21 -9.17 -16.80
CA ALA A 128 -9.57 -9.20 -17.34
C ALA A 128 -10.61 -8.85 -16.29
N ALA A 129 -10.49 -9.42 -15.06
CA ALA A 129 -11.38 -9.13 -13.93
C ALA A 129 -11.30 -7.67 -13.45
N LEU A 130 -10.20 -6.98 -13.72
CA LEU A 130 -9.95 -5.58 -13.38
C LEU A 130 -10.16 -4.61 -14.55
N ALA A 131 -10.60 -5.11 -15.71
CA ALA A 131 -10.81 -4.34 -16.95
C ALA A 131 -9.53 -3.58 -17.41
N VAL A 132 -8.36 -4.20 -17.28
CA VAL A 132 -7.07 -3.66 -17.73
C VAL A 132 -6.26 -4.73 -18.46
N SER A 133 -5.10 -4.38 -19.00
CA SER A 133 -4.18 -5.39 -19.58
C SER A 133 -3.21 -5.92 -18.52
N PRO A 134 -2.63 -7.15 -18.70
CA PRO A 134 -1.58 -7.67 -17.84
C PRO A 134 -0.39 -6.72 -17.69
N SER A 135 0.00 -6.04 -18.78
CA SER A 135 1.10 -5.06 -18.77
C SER A 135 0.78 -3.85 -17.89
N GLN A 136 -0.50 -3.44 -17.77
CA GLN A 136 -0.89 -2.35 -16.88
C GLN A 136 -0.75 -2.76 -15.41
N LEU A 137 -1.06 -4.01 -15.05
CA LEU A 137 -0.85 -4.53 -13.70
C LEU A 137 0.65 -4.58 -13.35
N VAL A 138 1.49 -5.07 -14.26
CA VAL A 138 2.95 -5.08 -14.06
C VAL A 138 3.46 -3.66 -13.86
N ARG A 139 3.12 -2.71 -14.74
CA ARG A 139 3.52 -1.29 -14.63
C ARG A 139 3.03 -0.62 -13.35
N LEU A 140 1.86 -0.98 -12.84
CA LEU A 140 1.38 -0.49 -11.55
C LEU A 140 2.34 -0.93 -10.42
N LEU A 141 2.70 -2.21 -10.39
CA LEU A 141 3.53 -2.79 -9.35
C LEU A 141 5.01 -2.41 -9.49
N GLU A 142 5.50 -2.17 -10.70
CA GLU A 142 6.88 -1.68 -10.95
C GLU A 142 7.15 -0.30 -10.35
N LYS A 143 6.12 0.54 -10.19
CA LYS A 143 6.27 1.85 -9.55
C LYS A 143 6.75 1.77 -8.10
N GLU A 144 6.48 0.65 -7.44
CA GLU A 144 6.94 0.34 -6.09
C GLU A 144 7.69 -1.00 -6.13
N PRO A 145 9.04 -0.99 -6.06
CA PRO A 145 9.84 -2.21 -6.18
C PRO A 145 9.45 -3.31 -5.17
N ALA A 146 9.00 -2.92 -3.98
CA ALA A 146 8.52 -3.87 -2.98
C ALA A 146 7.22 -4.57 -3.39
N ALA A 147 6.36 -3.93 -4.20
CA ALA A 147 5.11 -4.52 -4.70
C ALA A 147 5.41 -5.59 -5.77
N LEU A 148 6.24 -5.26 -6.77
CA LEU A 148 6.68 -6.24 -7.77
C LEU A 148 7.46 -7.38 -7.12
N GLY A 149 8.34 -7.07 -6.15
CA GLY A 149 9.08 -8.06 -5.36
C GLY A 149 8.15 -9.02 -4.60
N THR A 150 7.06 -8.51 -4.03
CA THR A 150 6.04 -9.34 -3.36
C THR A 150 5.37 -10.29 -4.34
N LEU A 151 4.92 -9.79 -5.51
CA LEU A 151 4.33 -10.64 -6.54
C LEU A 151 5.33 -11.70 -7.02
N ASN A 152 6.59 -11.33 -7.27
CA ASN A 152 7.61 -12.27 -7.74
C ASN A 152 7.98 -13.35 -6.70
N ARG A 153 7.92 -13.03 -5.41
CA ARG A 153 8.06 -14.06 -4.35
C ARG A 153 6.91 -15.07 -4.38
N LEU A 154 5.66 -14.59 -4.54
CA LEU A 154 4.49 -15.47 -4.65
C LEU A 154 4.59 -16.37 -5.89
N ARG A 155 4.98 -15.79 -7.03
CA ARG A 155 5.20 -16.54 -8.29
C ARG A 155 6.30 -17.58 -8.15
N GLY A 156 7.43 -17.22 -7.53
CA GLY A 156 8.54 -18.15 -7.28
C GLY A 156 8.13 -19.32 -6.38
N ALA A 157 7.33 -19.06 -5.32
CA ALA A 157 6.79 -20.11 -4.45
C ALA A 157 5.84 -21.06 -5.21
N ALA A 158 5.17 -20.57 -6.26
CA ALA A 158 4.31 -21.35 -7.15
C ALA A 158 5.06 -21.97 -8.35
N GLY A 159 6.39 -21.87 -8.42
CA GLY A 159 7.20 -22.39 -9.53
C GLY A 159 7.10 -21.58 -10.82
N LEU A 160 6.55 -20.37 -10.78
CA LEU A 160 6.37 -19.49 -11.93
C LEU A 160 7.57 -18.54 -12.11
N LYS A 161 7.87 -18.19 -13.36
CA LYS A 161 8.93 -17.23 -13.68
C LYS A 161 8.61 -15.84 -13.14
N PRO A 162 9.62 -15.07 -12.66
CA PRO A 162 9.42 -13.70 -12.25
C PRO A 162 8.99 -12.81 -13.42
N LEU A 163 8.20 -11.79 -13.12
CA LEU A 163 7.83 -10.72 -14.04
C LEU A 163 8.93 -9.65 -14.04
N ARG A 164 9.10 -9.03 -15.20
CA ARG A 164 10.03 -7.92 -15.42
C ARG A 164 9.28 -6.78 -16.05
#